data_7db3c35ac66d704b266b7d3d32b1c67d
#
_entry.id   7db3c35ac66d704b266b7d3d32b1c67d
#
_cell.length_a   1.000
_cell.length_b   1.000
_cell.length_c   1.000
_cell.angle_alpha   90.00
_cell.angle_beta   90.00
_cell.angle_gamma   90.00
#
_symmetry.space_group_name_H-M   'P 1'
#
loop_
_entity.id
_entity.type
_entity.pdbx_description
1 polymer ?
#
loop_
_entity_poly.entity_id
_entity_poly.type
_entity_poly.pdbx_seq_one_letter_code
_entity_poly.pdbx_strand_id
1 'polypeptide(L)'
;TLVSDGINWLFSSDTAVGSCKYFVDRDNSVVFVILKTGKAEVLNDTVYSVRHMLFKAESKSDSNTVTKKAINAAEKRADSVLSQFESTDKTELSFAILADENSDDEKTISSGSYGVFGGLLGGIKKGEYPTEFDEWVTDSSRKKGDVAKVYVKNSYTGYHLIYFIGSQKEYQFICADALNNEKVTSKMNTLVDGAKTIKYQNGMNNTQTAKPESTTAATQSTTNNKAN
;
A
#
# COMPACT_ATOMS: atom_id res chain seq x y z
N THR A 1 17.43 -6.40 -2.97
CA THR A 1 16.80 -7.73 -3.01
C THR A 1 17.90 -8.77 -3.04
N LEU A 2 17.77 -9.85 -2.26
CA LEU A 2 18.76 -10.93 -2.25
C LEU A 2 18.81 -11.59 -3.63
N VAL A 3 20.02 -11.84 -4.14
CA VAL A 3 20.21 -12.52 -5.44
C VAL A 3 19.61 -13.93 -5.44
N SER A 4 19.08 -14.36 -6.59
CA SER A 4 18.41 -15.65 -6.75
C SER A 4 19.28 -16.83 -6.28
N ASP A 5 20.58 -16.80 -6.55
CA ASP A 5 21.52 -17.82 -6.08
C ASP A 5 21.60 -17.92 -4.56
N GLY A 6 21.51 -16.80 -3.87
CA GLY A 6 21.48 -16.75 -2.40
C GLY A 6 20.19 -17.37 -1.85
N ILE A 7 19.05 -17.07 -2.47
CA ILE A 7 17.75 -17.66 -2.12
C ILE A 7 17.78 -19.18 -2.37
N ASN A 8 18.21 -19.61 -3.56
CA ASN A 8 18.28 -21.02 -3.91
C ASN A 8 19.20 -21.79 -2.95
N TRP A 9 20.36 -21.22 -2.60
CA TRP A 9 21.26 -21.83 -1.63
C TRP A 9 20.61 -21.93 -0.24
N LEU A 10 19.97 -20.86 0.24
CA LEU A 10 19.35 -20.80 1.57
C LEU A 10 18.26 -21.89 1.73
N PHE A 11 17.45 -22.09 0.68
CA PHE A 11 16.33 -23.04 0.70
C PHE A 11 16.69 -24.44 0.19
N SER A 12 17.94 -24.67 -0.27
CA SER A 12 18.39 -26.01 -0.65
C SER A 12 18.33 -26.98 0.52
N SER A 13 17.90 -28.22 0.24
CA SER A 13 17.94 -29.33 1.19
C SER A 13 19.38 -29.67 1.63
N ASP A 14 20.37 -29.41 0.77
CA ASP A 14 21.78 -29.72 1.00
C ASP A 14 22.49 -28.68 1.88
N THR A 15 21.85 -27.52 2.09
CA THR A 15 22.39 -26.48 2.97
C THR A 15 22.03 -26.77 4.42
N ALA A 16 23.02 -27.15 5.21
CA ALA A 16 22.82 -27.43 6.65
C ALA A 16 22.58 -26.14 7.44
N VAL A 17 21.82 -26.24 8.54
CA VAL A 17 21.71 -25.16 9.54
C VAL A 17 23.11 -24.88 10.11
N GLY A 18 23.44 -23.61 10.28
CA GLY A 18 24.77 -23.14 10.67
C GLY A 18 25.70 -22.86 9.49
N SER A 19 25.35 -23.25 8.26
CA SER A 19 26.15 -22.92 7.07
C SER A 19 26.10 -21.42 6.78
N CYS A 20 27.26 -20.88 6.38
CA CYS A 20 27.43 -19.49 6.00
C CYS A 20 28.07 -19.40 4.59
N LYS A 21 27.56 -18.49 3.77
CA LYS A 21 28.09 -18.26 2.42
C LYS A 21 27.89 -16.82 2.00
N TYR A 22 28.79 -16.27 1.17
CA TYR A 22 28.60 -14.97 0.57
C TYR A 22 28.13 -15.06 -0.87
N PHE A 23 27.41 -14.04 -1.31
CA PHE A 23 26.90 -13.86 -2.68
C PHE A 23 27.15 -12.44 -3.13
N VAL A 24 27.52 -12.28 -4.39
CA VAL A 24 27.85 -10.97 -4.96
C VAL A 24 26.75 -10.57 -5.94
N ASP A 25 26.10 -9.47 -5.66
CA ASP A 25 25.22 -8.78 -6.61
C ASP A 25 26.04 -7.71 -7.33
N ARG A 26 26.47 -8.01 -8.54
CA ARG A 26 27.31 -7.11 -9.34
C ARG A 26 26.53 -5.93 -9.89
N ASP A 27 25.23 -6.11 -10.15
CA ASP A 27 24.39 -5.06 -10.74
C ASP A 27 24.15 -3.92 -9.73
N ASN A 28 24.01 -4.28 -8.45
CA ASN A 28 23.82 -3.32 -7.36
C ASN A 28 25.10 -3.04 -6.55
N SER A 29 26.24 -3.64 -6.92
CA SER A 29 27.52 -3.52 -6.20
C SER A 29 27.43 -3.87 -4.71
N VAL A 30 26.68 -4.92 -4.38
CA VAL A 30 26.43 -5.38 -3.02
C VAL A 30 26.95 -6.82 -2.81
N VAL A 31 27.52 -7.06 -1.62
CA VAL A 31 27.87 -8.42 -1.17
C VAL A 31 26.93 -8.79 -0.01
N PHE A 32 26.23 -9.90 -0.15
CA PHE A 32 25.41 -10.49 0.89
C PHE A 32 26.18 -11.62 1.58
N VAL A 33 26.20 -11.62 2.90
CA VAL A 33 26.65 -12.76 3.71
C VAL A 33 25.40 -13.38 4.34
N ILE A 34 25.16 -14.64 4.03
CA ILE A 34 23.96 -15.37 4.49
C ILE A 34 24.37 -16.46 5.45
N LEU A 35 23.78 -16.47 6.63
CA LEU A 35 23.87 -17.54 7.62
C LEU A 35 22.52 -18.24 7.72
N LYS A 36 22.46 -19.55 7.46
CA LYS A 36 21.25 -20.34 7.66
C LYS A 36 21.08 -20.66 9.15
N THR A 37 20.16 -19.98 9.80
CA THR A 37 19.93 -20.11 11.26
C THR A 37 18.91 -21.17 11.64
N GLY A 38 18.08 -21.64 10.68
CA GLY A 38 17.03 -22.61 10.94
C GLY A 38 16.61 -23.38 9.67
N LYS A 39 15.72 -24.32 9.85
CA LYS A 39 15.04 -25.00 8.72
C LYS A 39 14.02 -24.04 8.11
N ALA A 40 13.70 -24.27 6.83
CA ALA A 40 12.58 -23.58 6.20
C ALA A 40 11.27 -24.03 6.86
N GLU A 41 10.45 -23.07 7.23
CA GLU A 41 9.13 -23.30 7.82
C GLU A 41 8.06 -22.61 6.99
N VAL A 42 6.87 -23.21 6.97
CA VAL A 42 5.70 -22.61 6.31
C VAL A 42 5.03 -21.68 7.31
N LEU A 43 4.73 -20.45 6.89
CA LEU A 43 4.00 -19.48 7.70
C LEU A 43 2.53 -19.91 7.83
N ASN A 44 2.22 -20.64 8.89
CA ASN A 44 0.90 -21.26 9.14
C ASN A 44 -0.05 -20.43 9.98
N ASP A 45 0.35 -19.23 10.41
CA ASP A 45 -0.53 -18.35 11.16
C ASP A 45 -1.77 -18.00 10.35
N THR A 46 -2.87 -17.73 11.05
CA THR A 46 -4.07 -17.24 10.40
C THR A 46 -3.99 -15.73 10.27
N VAL A 47 -4.21 -15.22 9.06
CA VAL A 47 -4.31 -13.80 8.77
C VAL A 47 -5.70 -13.47 8.25
N TYR A 48 -6.10 -12.23 8.47
CA TYR A 48 -7.44 -11.75 8.19
C TYR A 48 -7.40 -10.62 7.16
N SER A 49 -8.50 -10.46 6.44
CA SER A 49 -8.67 -9.36 5.49
C SER A 49 -10.03 -8.71 5.69
N VAL A 50 -10.05 -7.38 5.70
CA VAL A 50 -11.25 -6.58 5.90
C VAL A 50 -11.24 -5.36 4.98
N ARG A 51 -12.40 -4.74 4.79
CA ARG A 51 -12.52 -3.34 4.40
C ARG A 51 -12.80 -2.51 5.65
N HIS A 52 -12.28 -1.30 5.67
CA HIS A 52 -12.33 -0.45 6.85
C HIS A 52 -12.59 1.01 6.46
N MET A 53 -13.41 1.69 7.27
CA MET A 53 -13.59 3.15 7.24
C MET A 53 -13.36 3.71 8.62
N LEU A 54 -12.65 4.82 8.72
CA LEU A 54 -12.46 5.57 9.96
C LEU A 54 -13.34 6.82 9.95
N PHE A 55 -14.07 7.02 11.05
CA PHE A 55 -14.76 8.27 11.37
C PHE A 55 -14.11 8.85 12.61
N LYS A 56 -13.11 9.71 12.38
CA LYS A 56 -12.26 10.27 13.43
C LYS A 56 -13.05 11.27 14.29
N ALA A 57 -12.93 11.15 15.59
CA ALA A 57 -13.38 12.16 16.52
C ALA A 57 -12.32 13.26 16.62
N GLU A 58 -12.58 14.43 16.04
CA GLU A 58 -11.63 15.53 16.00
C GLU A 58 -11.32 16.08 17.41
N SER A 59 -10.05 16.25 17.71
CA SER A 59 -9.60 16.95 18.91
C SER A 59 -9.76 18.47 18.71
N LYS A 60 -9.92 19.23 19.78
CA LYS A 60 -9.82 20.69 19.70
C LYS A 60 -8.38 21.08 19.36
N SER A 61 -8.22 22.13 18.54
CA SER A 61 -6.91 22.59 18.03
C SER A 61 -5.87 22.88 19.13
N ASP A 62 -6.29 23.13 20.37
CA ASP A 62 -5.41 23.53 21.47
C ASP A 62 -5.22 22.45 22.56
N SER A 63 -5.81 21.29 22.39
CA SER A 63 -5.63 20.17 23.31
C SER A 63 -5.80 18.83 22.58
N ASN A 64 -4.93 17.86 22.91
CA ASN A 64 -5.07 16.47 22.43
C ASN A 64 -6.29 15.73 23.01
N THR A 65 -7.23 16.47 23.61
CA THR A 65 -8.40 15.89 24.28
C THR A 65 -9.57 15.82 23.33
N VAL A 66 -9.99 14.61 23.02
CA VAL A 66 -11.21 14.36 22.23
C VAL A 66 -12.43 14.59 23.12
N THR A 67 -13.34 15.47 22.69
CA THR A 67 -14.54 15.80 23.46
C THR A 67 -15.66 14.80 23.20
N LYS A 68 -16.58 14.62 24.17
CA LYS A 68 -17.78 13.79 23.98
C LYS A 68 -18.63 14.27 22.78
N LYS A 69 -18.66 15.58 22.50
CA LYS A 69 -19.35 16.15 21.33
C LYS A 69 -18.73 15.65 20.01
N ALA A 70 -17.39 15.61 19.95
CA ALA A 70 -16.67 15.11 18.75
C ALA A 70 -16.89 13.61 18.55
N ILE A 71 -16.87 12.83 19.63
CA ILE A 71 -17.17 11.38 19.59
C ILE A 71 -18.60 11.15 19.05
N ASN A 72 -19.59 11.85 19.58
CA ASN A 72 -20.97 11.74 19.12
C ASN A 72 -21.16 12.20 17.66
N ALA A 73 -20.36 13.16 17.20
CA ALA A 73 -20.39 13.60 15.80
C ALA A 73 -19.81 12.51 14.87
N ALA A 74 -18.69 11.91 15.25
CA ALA A 74 -18.11 10.78 14.53
C ALA A 74 -19.07 9.58 14.48
N GLU A 75 -19.74 9.27 15.59
CA GLU A 75 -20.74 8.20 15.66
C GLU A 75 -21.88 8.42 14.67
N LYS A 76 -22.46 9.62 14.65
CA LYS A 76 -23.55 9.94 13.72
C LYS A 76 -23.14 9.84 12.25
N ARG A 77 -21.88 10.20 11.93
CA ARG A 77 -21.34 10.02 10.58
C ARG A 77 -21.25 8.53 10.24
N ALA A 78 -20.70 7.73 11.14
CA ALA A 78 -20.60 6.28 10.97
C ALA A 78 -21.97 5.64 10.79
N ASP A 79 -22.98 6.02 11.61
CA ASP A 79 -24.35 5.51 11.51
C ASP A 79 -25.01 5.90 10.19
N SER A 80 -24.78 7.12 9.71
CA SER A 80 -25.29 7.56 8.41
C SER A 80 -24.73 6.72 7.27
N VAL A 81 -23.42 6.47 7.26
CA VAL A 81 -22.78 5.68 6.20
C VAL A 81 -23.14 4.19 6.32
N LEU A 82 -23.26 3.66 7.53
CA LEU A 82 -23.75 2.29 7.73
C LEU A 82 -25.17 2.13 7.17
N SER A 83 -26.06 3.07 7.42
CA SER A 83 -27.44 3.07 6.87
C SER A 83 -27.44 3.17 5.34
N GLN A 84 -26.51 3.94 4.76
CA GLN A 84 -26.32 3.97 3.29
C GLN A 84 -25.89 2.61 2.78
N PHE A 85 -24.90 1.98 3.42
CA PHE A 85 -24.45 0.63 3.05
C PHE A 85 -25.58 -0.39 3.14
N GLU A 86 -26.40 -0.35 4.19
CA GLU A 86 -27.55 -1.24 4.38
C GLU A 86 -28.61 -1.08 3.28
N SER A 87 -28.66 0.06 2.60
CA SER A 87 -29.56 0.31 1.46
C SER A 87 -28.99 -0.13 0.11
N THR A 88 -27.73 -0.56 0.05
CA THR A 88 -27.09 -1.09 -1.16
C THR A 88 -27.29 -2.60 -1.30
N ASP A 89 -26.63 -3.21 -2.28
CA ASP A 89 -26.56 -4.66 -2.46
C ASP A 89 -25.69 -5.38 -1.38
N LYS A 90 -25.13 -4.63 -0.43
CA LYS A 90 -24.30 -5.09 0.69
C LYS A 90 -23.08 -5.89 0.28
N THR A 91 -22.53 -5.60 -0.89
CA THR A 91 -21.33 -6.25 -1.40
C THR A 91 -20.05 -5.60 -0.87
N GLU A 92 -18.94 -6.31 -0.98
CA GLU A 92 -17.62 -5.77 -0.70
C GLU A 92 -17.33 -4.51 -1.54
N LEU A 93 -17.79 -4.51 -2.81
CA LEU A 93 -17.59 -3.38 -3.72
C LEU A 93 -18.37 -2.14 -3.26
N SER A 94 -19.64 -2.30 -2.87
CA SER A 94 -20.43 -1.17 -2.36
C SER A 94 -19.84 -0.59 -1.08
N PHE A 95 -19.29 -1.44 -0.20
CA PHE A 95 -18.55 -0.98 0.98
C PHE A 95 -17.27 -0.23 0.60
N ALA A 96 -16.50 -0.74 -0.38
CA ALA A 96 -15.27 -0.11 -0.85
C ALA A 96 -15.51 1.30 -1.43
N ILE A 97 -16.58 1.48 -2.20
CA ILE A 97 -16.96 2.79 -2.76
C ILE A 97 -17.27 3.77 -1.63
N LEU A 98 -18.09 3.35 -0.65
CA LEU A 98 -18.41 4.20 0.51
C LEU A 98 -17.17 4.52 1.35
N ALA A 99 -16.20 3.60 1.44
CA ALA A 99 -14.95 3.84 2.15
C ALA A 99 -14.11 4.94 1.47
N ASP A 100 -14.01 4.92 0.15
CA ASP A 100 -13.31 5.96 -0.62
C ASP A 100 -13.95 7.34 -0.50
N GLU A 101 -15.28 7.38 -0.37
CA GLU A 101 -16.02 8.63 -0.31
C GLU A 101 -16.08 9.24 1.10
N ASN A 102 -16.06 8.42 2.15
CA ASN A 102 -16.44 8.86 3.51
C ASN A 102 -15.38 8.66 4.59
N SER A 103 -14.35 7.83 4.36
CA SER A 103 -13.35 7.53 5.38
C SER A 103 -12.43 8.73 5.66
N ASP A 104 -12.12 8.96 6.94
CA ASP A 104 -11.13 9.95 7.38
C ASP A 104 -9.69 9.36 7.39
N ASP A 105 -9.49 8.12 6.98
CA ASP A 105 -8.15 7.57 6.78
C ASP A 105 -7.43 8.36 5.68
N GLU A 106 -6.23 8.83 6.00
CA GLU A 106 -5.42 9.51 5.01
C GLU A 106 -5.12 8.58 3.84
N LYS A 107 -5.65 8.93 2.68
CA LYS A 107 -5.34 8.28 1.40
C LYS A 107 -3.95 8.73 0.98
N THR A 108 -2.91 8.34 1.73
CA THR A 108 -1.54 8.68 1.39
C THR A 108 -1.10 7.87 0.17
N ILE A 109 -1.31 8.45 -1.01
CA ILE A 109 -0.55 8.11 -2.21
C ILE A 109 0.83 8.77 -2.05
N SER A 110 1.59 8.44 -1.02
CA SER A 110 2.95 8.92 -0.92
C SER A 110 3.93 7.77 -0.87
N SER A 111 4.82 7.78 -1.85
CA SER A 111 6.06 7.01 -1.90
C SER A 111 5.93 5.50 -1.69
N GLY A 112 5.23 4.81 -2.58
CA GLY A 112 5.32 3.34 -2.69
C GLY A 112 4.48 2.55 -1.69
N SER A 113 3.80 3.19 -0.77
CA SER A 113 2.70 2.56 -0.04
C SER A 113 1.47 2.62 -0.93
N TYR A 114 1.00 1.47 -1.35
CA TYR A 114 -0.24 1.35 -2.12
C TYR A 114 -1.36 1.97 -1.29
N GLY A 115 -1.89 3.09 -1.78
CA GLY A 115 -3.06 3.72 -1.16
C GLY A 115 -4.13 2.65 -0.96
N VAL A 116 -4.71 2.61 0.22
CA VAL A 116 -5.66 1.56 0.61
C VAL A 116 -6.98 1.83 -0.11
N PHE A 117 -7.03 1.48 -1.41
CA PHE A 117 -8.23 1.69 -2.21
C PHE A 117 -9.42 0.98 -1.57
N GLY A 118 -10.49 1.73 -1.31
CA GLY A 118 -11.70 1.20 -0.70
C GLY A 118 -11.51 0.62 0.69
N GLY A 119 -10.54 1.15 1.46
CA GLY A 119 -10.32 0.75 2.84
C GLY A 119 -9.82 -0.70 3.03
N LEU A 120 -9.16 -1.29 2.03
CA LEU A 120 -8.65 -2.67 2.13
C LEU A 120 -7.50 -2.78 3.14
N LEU A 121 -7.64 -3.65 4.12
CA LEU A 121 -6.60 -4.11 5.04
C LEU A 121 -6.47 -5.62 4.90
N GLY A 122 -5.31 -6.10 4.46
CA GLY A 122 -5.05 -7.52 4.25
C GLY A 122 -3.85 -8.01 5.05
N GLY A 123 -3.82 -9.31 5.34
CA GLY A 123 -2.73 -9.93 6.06
C GLY A 123 -2.68 -9.59 7.55
N ILE A 124 -3.77 -9.14 8.14
CA ILE A 124 -3.86 -8.74 9.55
C ILE A 124 -3.58 -9.95 10.45
N LYS A 125 -2.60 -9.81 11.35
CA LYS A 125 -2.33 -10.77 12.43
C LYS A 125 -2.98 -10.33 13.74
N LYS A 126 -3.31 -11.29 14.57
CA LYS A 126 -3.84 -11.01 15.90
C LYS A 126 -2.84 -10.21 16.73
N GLY A 127 -3.31 -9.11 17.33
CA GLY A 127 -2.52 -8.20 18.17
C GLY A 127 -1.84 -7.05 17.43
N GLU A 128 -2.06 -6.89 16.12
CA GLU A 128 -1.47 -5.78 15.34
C GLU A 128 -2.30 -4.49 15.42
N TYR A 129 -3.57 -4.59 15.77
CA TYR A 129 -4.52 -3.47 15.82
C TYR A 129 -5.03 -3.23 17.24
N PRO A 130 -5.67 -2.09 17.50
CA PRO A 130 -6.30 -1.82 18.80
C PRO A 130 -7.25 -2.96 19.21
N THR A 131 -7.32 -3.21 20.52
CA THR A 131 -8.00 -4.39 21.08
C THR A 131 -9.42 -4.59 20.54
N GLU A 132 -10.23 -3.53 20.52
CA GLU A 132 -11.63 -3.61 20.11
C GLU A 132 -11.77 -3.96 18.62
N PHE A 133 -10.87 -3.46 17.79
CA PHE A 133 -10.81 -3.77 16.36
C PHE A 133 -10.29 -5.21 16.16
N ASP A 134 -9.19 -5.54 16.83
CA ASP A 134 -8.52 -6.84 16.71
C ASP A 134 -9.43 -7.98 17.16
N GLU A 135 -10.09 -7.86 18.31
CA GLU A 135 -11.03 -8.86 18.83
C GLU A 135 -12.18 -9.12 17.85
N TRP A 136 -12.71 -8.08 17.23
CA TRP A 136 -13.78 -8.25 16.26
C TRP A 136 -13.29 -8.94 14.98
N VAL A 137 -12.15 -8.52 14.43
CA VAL A 137 -11.61 -9.06 13.17
C VAL A 137 -11.16 -10.50 13.33
N THR A 138 -10.55 -10.84 14.48
CA THR A 138 -9.96 -12.16 14.71
C THR A 138 -10.92 -13.18 15.34
N ASP A 139 -12.17 -12.80 15.55
CA ASP A 139 -13.20 -13.73 16.05
C ASP A 139 -13.49 -14.82 15.01
N SER A 140 -13.30 -16.07 15.41
CA SER A 140 -13.45 -17.24 14.53
C SER A 140 -14.89 -17.48 14.00
N SER A 141 -15.87 -16.80 14.59
CA SER A 141 -17.28 -16.88 14.14
C SER A 141 -17.59 -15.99 12.94
N ARG A 142 -16.68 -15.05 12.58
CA ARG A 142 -16.88 -14.10 11.49
C ARG A 142 -17.04 -14.81 10.14
N LYS A 143 -17.98 -14.29 9.35
CA LYS A 143 -18.26 -14.75 8.00
C LYS A 143 -18.08 -13.60 7.02
N LYS A 144 -17.71 -13.95 5.79
CA LYS A 144 -17.63 -12.96 4.71
C LYS A 144 -18.93 -12.18 4.61
N GLY A 145 -18.83 -10.86 4.61
CA GLY A 145 -19.97 -9.96 4.57
C GLY A 145 -20.44 -9.45 5.94
N ASP A 146 -19.90 -9.98 7.05
CA ASP A 146 -20.20 -9.44 8.38
C ASP A 146 -19.70 -8.00 8.47
N VAL A 147 -20.52 -7.11 9.04
CA VAL A 147 -20.20 -5.69 9.24
C VAL A 147 -20.38 -5.31 10.70
N ALA A 148 -19.49 -4.48 11.21
CA ALA A 148 -19.63 -3.88 12.52
C ALA A 148 -19.21 -2.40 12.54
N LYS A 149 -19.79 -1.70 13.52
CA LYS A 149 -19.35 -0.39 13.97
C LYS A 149 -18.61 -0.59 15.31
N VAL A 150 -17.31 -0.32 15.33
CA VAL A 150 -16.44 -0.49 16.49
C VAL A 150 -15.90 0.86 16.93
N TYR A 151 -16.03 1.18 18.22
CA TYR A 151 -15.42 2.38 18.80
C TYR A 151 -14.02 2.04 19.30
N VAL A 152 -13.04 2.82 18.87
CA VAL A 152 -11.63 2.68 19.28
C VAL A 152 -11.16 3.96 19.96
N LYS A 153 -10.47 3.81 21.10
CA LYS A 153 -9.92 4.92 21.87
C LYS A 153 -8.38 4.85 21.91
N ASN A 154 -7.75 5.46 20.92
CA ASN A 154 -6.28 5.57 20.82
C ASN A 154 -5.91 6.85 20.05
N SER A 155 -4.74 6.87 19.38
CA SER A 155 -4.32 7.98 18.49
C SER A 155 -5.31 8.25 17.35
N TYR A 156 -6.12 7.26 16.97
CA TYR A 156 -7.18 7.32 15.96
C TYR A 156 -8.56 7.18 16.61
N THR A 157 -8.77 7.86 17.77
CA THR A 157 -10.05 7.79 18.49
C THR A 157 -11.21 8.11 17.55
N GLY A 158 -12.17 7.20 17.46
CA GLY A 158 -13.32 7.35 16.60
C GLY A 158 -14.09 6.04 16.42
N TYR A 159 -14.98 6.06 15.43
CA TYR A 159 -15.73 4.87 15.03
C TYR A 159 -15.14 4.28 13.76
N HIS A 160 -14.99 2.97 13.77
CA HIS A 160 -14.52 2.18 12.65
C HIS A 160 -15.68 1.33 12.13
N LEU A 161 -16.04 1.49 10.86
CA LEU A 161 -16.87 0.51 10.16
C LEU A 161 -15.96 -0.52 9.53
N ILE A 162 -16.26 -1.79 9.75
CA ILE A 162 -15.44 -2.91 9.31
C ILE A 162 -16.32 -3.89 8.55
N TYR A 163 -15.90 -4.28 7.35
CA TYR A 163 -16.51 -5.33 6.54
C TYR A 163 -15.55 -6.51 6.46
N PHE A 164 -15.96 -7.67 6.91
CA PHE A 164 -15.12 -8.88 6.91
C PHE A 164 -15.06 -9.53 5.53
N ILE A 165 -13.85 -9.66 4.98
CA ILE A 165 -13.62 -10.31 3.68
C ILE A 165 -13.35 -11.81 3.87
N GLY A 166 -12.51 -12.16 4.87
CA GLY A 166 -12.17 -13.55 5.13
C GLY A 166 -10.89 -13.71 5.94
N SER A 167 -10.54 -14.97 6.16
CA SER A 167 -9.27 -15.37 6.77
C SER A 167 -8.63 -16.50 5.98
N GLN A 168 -7.31 -16.59 6.04
CA GLN A 168 -6.55 -17.63 5.37
C GLN A 168 -5.21 -17.84 6.08
N LYS A 169 -4.44 -18.84 5.66
CA LYS A 169 -3.09 -19.02 6.15
C LYS A 169 -2.15 -17.95 5.58
N GLU A 170 -1.20 -17.48 6.38
CA GLU A 170 -0.28 -16.41 5.98
C GLU A 170 0.46 -16.73 4.69
N TYR A 171 0.95 -17.97 4.54
CA TYR A 171 1.62 -18.38 3.30
C TYR A 171 0.70 -18.29 2.08
N GLN A 172 -0.61 -18.58 2.24
CA GLN A 172 -1.59 -18.48 1.16
C GLN A 172 -1.81 -17.02 0.78
N PHE A 173 -1.89 -16.12 1.78
CA PHE A 173 -2.02 -14.70 1.56
C PHE A 173 -0.83 -14.14 0.77
N ILE A 174 0.40 -14.45 1.20
CA ILE A 174 1.64 -13.99 0.55
C ILE A 174 1.74 -14.53 -0.88
N CYS A 175 1.45 -15.81 -1.10
CA CYS A 175 1.48 -16.40 -2.43
C CYS A 175 0.41 -15.81 -3.36
N ALA A 176 -0.81 -15.59 -2.85
CA ALA A 176 -1.89 -14.98 -3.62
C ALA A 176 -1.57 -13.53 -4.01
N ASP A 177 -1.00 -12.76 -3.08
CA ASP A 177 -0.58 -11.37 -3.33
C ASP A 177 0.53 -11.32 -4.39
N ALA A 178 1.56 -12.15 -4.28
CA ALA A 178 2.64 -12.24 -5.25
C ALA A 178 2.13 -12.60 -6.66
N LEU A 179 1.25 -13.61 -6.77
CA LEU A 179 0.64 -14.03 -8.04
C LEU A 179 -0.27 -12.95 -8.65
N ASN A 180 -1.03 -12.24 -7.81
CA ASN A 180 -1.87 -11.15 -8.28
C ASN A 180 -1.02 -10.00 -8.80
N ASN A 181 0.05 -9.61 -8.10
CA ASN A 181 0.97 -8.57 -8.53
C ASN A 181 1.66 -8.93 -9.86
N GLU A 182 2.07 -10.18 -10.04
CA GLU A 182 2.63 -10.67 -11.31
C GLU A 182 1.60 -10.58 -12.45
N LYS A 183 0.35 -11.02 -12.23
CA LYS A 183 -0.73 -10.97 -13.21
C LYS A 183 -1.09 -9.52 -13.57
N VAL A 184 -1.19 -8.63 -12.58
CA VAL A 184 -1.46 -7.20 -12.82
C VAL A 184 -0.35 -6.58 -13.63
N THR A 185 0.92 -6.81 -13.25
CA THR A 185 2.08 -6.29 -13.98
C THR A 185 2.11 -6.80 -15.43
N SER A 186 1.91 -8.10 -15.64
CA SER A 186 1.86 -8.69 -16.97
C SER A 186 0.72 -8.10 -17.82
N LYS A 187 -0.46 -7.90 -17.21
CA LYS A 187 -1.60 -7.30 -17.91
C LYS A 187 -1.35 -5.84 -18.24
N MET A 188 -0.77 -5.06 -17.32
CA MET A 188 -0.38 -3.68 -17.54
C MET A 188 0.63 -3.56 -18.68
N ASN A 189 1.67 -4.38 -18.70
CA ASN A 189 2.66 -4.40 -19.77
C ASN A 189 1.99 -4.71 -21.13
N THR A 190 1.12 -5.72 -21.17
CA THR A 190 0.36 -6.05 -22.39
C THR A 190 -0.50 -4.88 -22.89
N LEU A 191 -1.14 -4.14 -21.97
CA LEU A 191 -1.96 -2.97 -22.31
C LEU A 191 -1.09 -1.81 -22.80
N VAL A 192 0.05 -1.57 -22.16
CA VAL A 192 1.01 -0.52 -22.56
C VAL A 192 1.59 -0.83 -23.95
N ASP A 193 2.03 -2.07 -24.19
CA ASP A 193 2.59 -2.52 -25.46
C ASP A 193 1.55 -2.48 -26.59
N GLY A 194 0.30 -2.78 -26.27
CA GLY A 194 -0.83 -2.72 -27.20
C GLY A 194 -1.45 -1.33 -27.38
N ALA A 195 -1.08 -0.36 -26.55
CA ALA A 195 -1.65 0.98 -26.60
C ALA A 195 -1.19 1.73 -27.84
N LYS A 196 -2.16 2.13 -28.70
CA LYS A 196 -1.87 3.05 -29.79
C LYS A 196 -1.61 4.44 -29.23
N THR A 197 -0.42 4.97 -29.47
CA THR A 197 -0.10 6.37 -29.13
C THR A 197 -0.98 7.30 -29.96
N ILE A 198 -1.94 7.96 -29.34
CA ILE A 198 -2.72 9.02 -29.99
C ILE A 198 -1.92 10.31 -29.84
N LYS A 199 -1.31 10.76 -30.95
CA LYS A 199 -0.61 12.05 -30.98
C LYS A 199 -1.65 13.15 -31.19
N TYR A 200 -1.88 13.95 -30.17
CA TYR A 200 -2.66 15.18 -30.29
C TYR A 200 -1.78 16.27 -30.93
N GLN A 201 -1.88 16.44 -32.25
CA GLN A 201 -1.03 17.34 -33.01
C GLN A 201 -1.01 18.77 -32.45
N ASN A 202 -2.13 19.26 -31.97
CA ASN A 202 -2.23 20.61 -31.39
C ASN A 202 -1.46 20.75 -30.07
N GLY A 203 -1.42 19.72 -29.22
CA GLY A 203 -0.62 19.73 -28.00
C GLY A 203 0.88 19.61 -28.29
N MET A 204 1.26 18.84 -29.31
CA MET A 204 2.65 18.69 -29.72
C MET A 204 3.22 19.95 -30.36
N ASN A 205 2.42 20.69 -31.11
CA ASN A 205 2.86 21.96 -31.72
C ASN A 205 3.16 23.03 -30.64
N ASN A 206 2.46 23.01 -29.53
CA ASN A 206 2.73 23.91 -28.41
C ASN A 206 3.97 23.54 -27.59
N THR A 207 4.41 22.28 -27.62
CA THR A 207 5.66 21.85 -26.95
C THR A 207 6.90 22.01 -27.81
N GLN A 208 6.74 22.13 -29.14
CA GLN A 208 7.86 22.34 -30.06
C GLN A 208 8.30 23.79 -30.21
N THR A 209 7.59 24.75 -29.63
CA THR A 209 7.96 26.18 -29.69
C THR A 209 9.06 26.59 -28.72
N ALA A 210 9.44 25.72 -27.79
CA ALA A 210 10.65 25.91 -26.98
C ALA A 210 11.86 25.31 -27.76
N LYS A 211 12.29 26.01 -28.82
CA LYS A 211 13.61 25.74 -29.42
C LYS A 211 14.65 25.92 -28.31
N PRO A 212 15.51 24.91 -28.04
CA PRO A 212 16.63 25.15 -27.13
C PRO A 212 17.45 26.27 -27.73
N GLU A 213 17.60 27.36 -26.99
CA GLU A 213 18.58 28.40 -27.35
C GLU A 213 19.92 27.71 -27.46
N SER A 214 20.47 27.70 -28.69
CA SER A 214 21.83 27.26 -28.91
C SER A 214 22.70 28.28 -28.20
N THR A 215 23.31 27.91 -27.11
CA THR A 215 24.43 28.63 -26.51
C THR A 215 25.57 28.60 -27.51
N THR A 216 25.56 29.57 -28.42
CA THR A 216 26.71 29.89 -29.24
C THR A 216 27.80 30.39 -28.28
N ALA A 217 28.79 29.54 -28.02
CA ALA A 217 29.97 29.92 -27.31
C ALA A 217 30.57 31.14 -28.05
N ALA A 218 30.56 32.29 -27.38
CA ALA A 218 31.24 33.46 -27.85
C ALA A 218 32.75 33.17 -27.83
N THR A 219 33.31 32.94 -29.01
CA THR A 219 34.74 32.90 -29.24
C THR A 219 35.28 34.29 -28.98
N GLN A 220 35.92 34.48 -27.84
CA GLN A 220 36.70 35.69 -27.59
C GLN A 220 37.91 35.69 -28.52
N SER A 221 37.81 36.51 -29.54
CA SER A 221 38.94 36.90 -30.37
C SER A 221 39.89 37.80 -29.53
N THR A 222 40.99 37.25 -29.11
CA THR A 222 42.14 38.07 -28.62
C THR A 222 42.79 38.74 -29.78
N THR A 223 42.46 40.00 -30.03
CA THR A 223 43.31 40.87 -30.85
C THR A 223 44.47 41.42 -30.04
N ASN A 224 45.67 40.88 -30.31
CA ASN A 224 46.87 41.45 -29.94
C ASN A 224 47.00 42.83 -30.61
N ASN A 225 47.10 43.92 -29.86
CA ASN A 225 47.62 45.19 -30.33
C ASN A 225 48.98 45.39 -29.72
N LYS A 226 50.04 45.19 -30.54
CA LYS A 226 51.38 45.81 -30.42
C LYS A 226 51.29 47.21 -30.98
N ALA A 227 51.68 48.18 -30.23
CA ALA A 227 52.46 49.36 -30.76
C ALA A 227 52.97 50.23 -29.63
N ASN A 228 54.26 50.39 -29.63
CA ASN A 228 55.11 51.48 -29.17
C ASN A 228 54.93 51.99 -27.75
#